data_198308db91400cedf8823bd001f5badb
#
_entry.id   198308db91400cedf8823bd001f5badb
#
_cell.length_a   1.000
_cell.length_b   1.000
_cell.length_c   1.000
_cell.angle_alpha   90.00
_cell.angle_beta   90.00
_cell.angle_gamma   90.00
#
_symmetry.space_group_name_H-M   'P 1'
#
loop_
_entity.id
_entity.type
_entity.pdbx_description
1 polymer ?
#
loop_
_entity_poly.entity_id
_entity_poly.type
_entity_poly.pdbx_seq_one_letter_code
_entity_poly.pdbx_strand_id
1 'polypeptide(L)'
;TGKELYDQLWKEMGRDIKGFMIQPVGPEALGWFPKPIKDMADFRKYKFRTPPGIPGQTYKDIGIASVAMGGGDILPALEAGTIDAAEWCCPKPDLTFGFQKVLKHYYLQGLHQVVVNADFYITGKTYNAMSAHEKKSLEVAANASLAKSLSYRIYENGNCLLYTSDAADEEDSVDLGGRRII
;
A
#
# COMPACT_ATOMS: atom_id res chain seq x y z
N THR A 1 -18.27 -16.87 3.17
CA THR A 1 -17.63 -15.86 2.30
C THR A 1 -16.86 -14.84 3.14
N GLY A 2 -15.95 -14.09 2.53
CA GLY A 2 -15.22 -13.02 3.24
C GLY A 2 -16.14 -12.00 3.90
N LYS A 3 -17.25 -11.67 3.27
CA LYS A 3 -18.27 -10.78 3.82
C LYS A 3 -18.88 -11.30 5.13
N GLU A 4 -19.18 -12.58 5.19
CA GLU A 4 -19.74 -13.18 6.41
C GLU A 4 -18.75 -13.15 7.58
N LEU A 5 -17.46 -13.37 7.32
CA LEU A 5 -16.40 -13.25 8.32
C LEU A 5 -16.28 -11.79 8.83
N TYR A 6 -16.39 -10.81 7.95
CA TYR A 6 -16.40 -9.40 8.34
C TYR A 6 -17.61 -9.06 9.19
N ASP A 7 -18.81 -9.49 8.80
CA ASP A 7 -20.04 -9.27 9.58
C ASP A 7 -19.94 -9.90 10.97
N GLN A 8 -19.32 -11.08 11.07
CA GLN A 8 -19.08 -11.76 12.33
C GLN A 8 -18.06 -10.98 13.19
N LEU A 9 -16.95 -10.57 12.62
CA LEU A 9 -15.91 -9.80 13.31
C LEU A 9 -16.49 -8.51 13.93
N TRP A 10 -17.24 -7.71 13.17
CA TRP A 10 -17.82 -6.49 13.68
C TRP A 10 -18.83 -6.75 14.80
N LYS A 11 -19.59 -7.82 14.68
CA LYS A 11 -20.53 -8.25 15.73
C LYS A 11 -19.80 -8.65 17.01
N GLU A 12 -18.73 -9.43 16.92
CA GLU A 12 -17.90 -9.83 18.07
C GLU A 12 -17.22 -8.64 18.75
N MET A 13 -16.81 -7.65 17.96
CA MET A 13 -16.27 -6.38 18.46
C MET A 13 -17.32 -5.42 19.02
N GLY A 14 -18.62 -5.79 19.03
CA GLY A 14 -19.71 -4.93 19.49
C GLY A 14 -19.94 -3.70 18.60
N ARG A 15 -19.58 -3.76 17.33
CA ARG A 15 -19.71 -2.65 16.38
C ARG A 15 -20.89 -2.89 15.43
N ASP A 16 -21.81 -1.93 15.37
CA ASP A 16 -22.91 -1.94 14.39
C ASP A 16 -22.45 -1.35 13.06
N ILE A 17 -21.67 -2.13 12.30
CA ILE A 17 -21.05 -1.75 11.04
C ILE A 17 -21.34 -2.82 10.00
N LYS A 18 -21.59 -2.38 8.76
CA LYS A 18 -21.60 -3.20 7.55
C LYS A 18 -20.41 -2.83 6.68
N GLY A 19 -19.56 -3.81 6.37
CA GLY A 19 -18.39 -3.65 5.52
C GLY A 19 -18.60 -4.23 4.13
N PHE A 20 -18.03 -3.58 3.13
CA PHE A 20 -17.99 -4.03 1.75
C PHE A 20 -16.57 -3.91 1.23
N MET A 21 -16.01 -5.01 0.77
CA MET A 21 -14.72 -5.00 0.09
C MET A 21 -14.87 -4.34 -1.27
N ILE A 22 -14.09 -3.29 -1.53
CA ILE A 22 -14.22 -2.51 -2.77
C ILE A 22 -12.92 -2.37 -3.55
N GLN A 23 -11.76 -2.45 -2.89
CA GLN A 23 -10.49 -2.19 -3.53
C GLN A 23 -9.39 -3.11 -2.98
N PRO A 24 -9.25 -4.31 -3.54
CA PRO A 24 -8.11 -5.15 -3.20
C PRO A 24 -6.84 -4.54 -3.77
N VAL A 25 -5.79 -4.59 -2.97
CA VAL A 25 -4.43 -4.21 -3.33
C VAL A 25 -3.58 -5.47 -3.28
N GLY A 26 -2.77 -5.69 -4.30
CA GLY A 26 -1.83 -6.80 -4.33
C GLY A 26 -0.71 -6.65 -3.29
N PRO A 27 0.31 -7.51 -3.32
CA PRO A 27 1.43 -7.42 -2.40
C PRO A 27 2.02 -6.02 -2.38
N GLU A 28 2.16 -5.45 -1.20
CA GLU A 28 2.83 -4.16 -1.04
C GLU A 28 4.34 -4.33 -1.18
N ALA A 29 4.96 -3.31 -1.75
CA ALA A 29 6.40 -3.26 -1.90
C ALA A 29 7.10 -3.08 -0.54
N LEU A 30 8.35 -3.52 -0.43
CA LEU A 30 9.17 -3.17 0.73
C LEU A 30 9.36 -1.66 0.81
N GLY A 31 9.48 -1.00 -0.34
CA GLY A 31 9.47 0.46 -0.41
C GLY A 31 10.73 1.06 -1.04
N TRP A 32 10.93 2.34 -0.78
CA TRP A 32 11.95 3.20 -1.37
C TRP A 32 13.05 3.54 -0.40
N PHE A 33 14.29 3.52 -0.89
CA PHE A 33 15.51 3.73 -0.11
C PHE A 33 16.49 4.68 -0.82
N PRO A 34 17.32 5.45 -0.07
CA PRO A 34 18.31 6.34 -0.66
C PRO A 34 19.52 5.61 -1.25
N LYS A 35 19.84 4.42 -0.70
CA LYS A 35 20.96 3.57 -1.12
C LYS A 35 20.53 2.11 -1.18
N PRO A 36 21.26 1.24 -1.91
CA PRO A 36 20.95 -0.18 -1.94
C PRO A 36 21.01 -0.81 -0.55
N ILE A 37 20.04 -1.71 -0.28
CA ILE A 37 20.04 -2.58 0.90
C ILE A 37 20.59 -3.93 0.48
N LYS A 38 21.63 -4.40 1.15
CA LYS A 38 22.26 -5.70 0.89
C LYS A 38 21.80 -6.76 1.89
N ASP A 39 21.51 -6.32 3.11
CA ASP A 39 21.12 -7.19 4.22
C ASP A 39 20.29 -6.42 5.26
N MET A 40 19.88 -7.12 6.31
CA MET A 40 19.13 -6.54 7.43
C MET A 40 19.92 -5.51 8.24
N ALA A 41 21.26 -5.59 8.24
CA ALA A 41 22.08 -4.60 8.94
C ALA A 41 22.05 -3.26 8.20
N ASP A 42 22.03 -3.27 6.88
CA ASP A 42 21.82 -2.07 6.07
C ASP A 42 20.44 -1.47 6.31
N PHE A 43 19.40 -2.30 6.32
CA PHE A 43 18.04 -1.82 6.54
C PHE A 43 17.87 -1.15 7.91
N ARG A 44 18.47 -1.69 8.96
CA ARG A 44 18.41 -1.13 10.33
C ARG A 44 19.03 0.26 10.49
N LYS A 45 19.78 0.74 9.51
CA LYS A 45 20.37 2.09 9.53
C LYS A 45 19.37 3.19 9.24
N TYR A 46 18.20 2.86 8.70
CA TYR A 46 17.19 3.83 8.23
C TYR A 46 16.05 4.00 9.22
N LYS A 47 15.62 5.25 9.39
CA LYS A 47 14.30 5.56 9.94
C LYS A 47 13.28 5.33 8.83
N PHE A 48 12.54 4.26 8.96
CA PHE A 48 11.68 3.75 7.92
C PHE A 48 10.21 4.08 8.21
N ARG A 49 9.55 4.75 7.28
CA ARG A 49 8.11 4.99 7.39
C ARG A 49 7.34 3.70 7.12
N THR A 50 6.39 3.42 7.99
CA THR A 50 5.45 2.31 7.86
C THR A 50 4.01 2.78 8.11
N PRO A 51 2.97 2.03 7.69
CA PRO A 51 1.63 2.27 8.16
C PRO A 51 1.52 1.99 9.68
N PRO A 52 0.55 2.59 10.36
CA PRO A 52 0.31 2.29 11.78
C PRO A 52 -0.20 0.85 11.98
N GLY A 53 -0.13 0.38 13.22
CA GLY A 53 -0.66 -0.93 13.60
C GLY A 53 0.33 -2.08 13.42
N ILE A 54 -0.18 -3.25 13.02
CA ILE A 54 0.59 -4.49 12.92
C ILE A 54 1.84 -4.35 12.04
N PRO A 55 1.79 -3.75 10.83
CA PRO A 55 2.98 -3.62 10.00
C PRO A 55 4.10 -2.84 10.70
N GLY A 56 3.77 -1.71 11.30
CA GLY A 56 4.76 -0.92 12.05
C GLY A 56 5.37 -1.68 13.23
N GLN A 57 4.58 -2.50 13.92
CA GLN A 57 5.08 -3.34 15.00
C GLN A 57 5.99 -4.45 14.47
N THR A 58 5.62 -5.11 13.39
CA THR A 58 6.44 -6.15 12.73
C THR A 58 7.85 -5.62 12.42
N TYR A 59 7.96 -4.43 11.85
CA TYR A 59 9.27 -3.82 11.56
C TYR A 59 10.06 -3.50 12.84
N LYS A 60 9.39 -3.02 13.90
CA LYS A 60 10.05 -2.79 15.20
C LYS A 60 10.58 -4.08 15.81
N ASP A 61 9.82 -5.15 15.74
CA ASP A 61 10.19 -6.45 16.31
C ASP A 61 11.44 -7.06 15.64
N ILE A 62 11.68 -6.75 14.37
CA ILE A 62 12.92 -7.13 13.66
C ILE A 62 14.03 -6.07 13.75
N GLY A 63 13.83 -5.04 14.57
CA GLY A 63 14.85 -4.04 14.90
C GLY A 63 14.97 -2.87 13.92
N ILE A 64 13.93 -2.59 13.12
CA ILE A 64 13.88 -1.43 12.24
C ILE A 64 13.31 -0.22 13.01
N ALA A 65 13.93 0.95 12.86
CA ALA A 65 13.42 2.21 13.39
C ALA A 65 12.17 2.67 12.61
N SER A 66 11.02 2.02 12.89
CA SER A 66 9.75 2.24 12.22
C SER A 66 9.03 3.47 12.77
N VAL A 67 8.60 4.35 11.87
CA VAL A 67 7.83 5.58 12.18
C VAL A 67 6.51 5.53 11.43
N ALA A 68 5.40 5.52 12.18
CA ALA A 68 4.07 5.54 11.57
C ALA A 68 3.65 6.97 11.24
N MET A 69 3.24 7.22 9.99
CA MET A 69 2.69 8.50 9.56
C MET A 69 1.74 8.36 8.37
N GLY A 70 0.86 9.35 8.20
CA GLY A 70 -0.06 9.43 7.08
C GLY A 70 0.63 9.68 5.75
N GLY A 71 -0.03 9.30 4.64
CA GLY A 71 0.55 9.40 3.30
C GLY A 71 0.96 10.82 2.91
N GLY A 72 0.16 11.83 3.26
CA GLY A 72 0.45 13.23 2.93
C GLY A 72 1.69 13.81 3.61
N ASP A 73 2.15 13.18 4.70
CA ASP A 73 3.29 13.65 5.47
C ASP A 73 4.61 12.99 5.03
N ILE A 74 4.57 11.94 4.21
CA ILE A 74 5.75 11.13 3.88
C ILE A 74 6.77 11.93 3.06
N LEU A 75 6.34 12.52 1.94
CA LEU A 75 7.27 13.24 1.07
C LEU A 75 7.90 14.45 1.77
N PRO A 76 7.15 15.30 2.49
CA PRO A 76 7.74 16.37 3.31
C PRO A 76 8.74 15.85 4.36
N ALA A 77 8.44 14.71 4.98
CA ALA A 77 9.33 14.11 5.98
C ALA A 77 10.64 13.56 5.37
N LEU A 78 10.58 12.99 4.17
CA LEU A 78 11.74 12.56 3.39
C LEU A 78 12.60 13.76 2.98
N GLU A 79 11.99 14.83 2.46
CA GLU A 79 12.68 16.06 2.05
C GLU A 79 13.34 16.77 3.24
N ALA A 80 12.70 16.75 4.40
CA ALA A 80 13.25 17.30 5.63
C ALA A 80 14.28 16.41 6.33
N GLY A 81 14.47 15.16 5.87
CA GLY A 81 15.38 14.20 6.50
C GLY A 81 14.92 13.70 7.88
N THR A 82 13.64 13.83 8.20
CA THR A 82 13.07 13.29 9.45
C THR A 82 12.85 11.79 9.39
N ILE A 83 12.69 11.25 8.18
CA ILE A 83 12.77 9.83 7.84
C ILE A 83 13.72 9.64 6.65
N ASP A 84 14.29 8.45 6.52
CA ASP A 84 15.30 8.15 5.50
C ASP A 84 14.76 7.33 4.35
N ALA A 85 13.72 6.52 4.60
CA ALA A 85 13.13 5.60 3.66
C ALA A 85 11.65 5.41 3.97
N ALA A 86 10.88 4.97 2.97
CA ALA A 86 9.44 4.82 3.12
C ALA A 86 8.87 3.73 2.22
N GLU A 87 7.84 3.07 2.72
CA GLU A 87 6.88 2.32 1.92
C GLU A 87 5.55 3.08 1.87
N TRP A 88 4.74 2.78 0.87
CA TRP A 88 3.37 3.26 0.81
C TRP A 88 2.40 2.17 0.34
N CYS A 89 2.64 1.59 -0.83
CA CYS A 89 1.75 0.56 -1.37
C CYS A 89 2.45 -0.31 -2.44
N CYS A 90 2.48 0.20 -3.65
CA CYS A 90 2.87 -0.55 -4.83
C CYS A 90 3.30 0.42 -5.96
N PRO A 91 3.89 -0.05 -7.09
CA PRO A 91 4.58 0.81 -8.04
C PRO A 91 3.83 2.07 -8.46
N LYS A 92 2.59 1.94 -8.89
CA LYS A 92 1.84 3.09 -9.43
C LYS A 92 1.50 4.15 -8.37
N PRO A 93 0.92 3.82 -7.20
CA PRO A 93 0.72 4.80 -6.14
C PRO A 93 2.01 5.45 -5.66
N ASP A 94 3.07 4.69 -5.47
CA ASP A 94 4.36 5.19 -4.97
C ASP A 94 4.96 6.23 -5.92
N LEU A 95 4.92 5.99 -7.23
CA LEU A 95 5.33 6.97 -8.24
C LEU A 95 4.44 8.23 -8.25
N THR A 96 3.14 8.07 -8.00
CA THR A 96 2.21 9.21 -7.93
C THR A 96 2.53 10.12 -6.73
N PHE A 97 3.00 9.54 -5.62
CA PHE A 97 3.49 10.31 -4.47
C PHE A 97 4.82 11.02 -4.74
N GLY A 98 5.57 10.60 -5.75
CA GLY A 98 6.82 11.26 -6.13
C GLY A 98 8.06 10.81 -5.36
N PHE A 99 8.03 9.63 -4.74
CA PHE A 99 9.17 9.11 -3.96
C PHE A 99 10.45 8.97 -4.77
N GLN A 100 10.35 8.65 -6.07
CA GLN A 100 11.47 8.58 -7.01
C GLN A 100 12.25 9.89 -7.17
N LYS A 101 11.68 11.02 -6.75
CA LYS A 101 12.37 12.33 -6.79
C LYS A 101 13.45 12.43 -5.72
N VAL A 102 13.22 11.79 -4.57
CA VAL A 102 14.09 11.88 -3.39
C VAL A 102 14.80 10.57 -3.05
N LEU A 103 14.24 9.42 -3.45
CA LEU A 103 14.77 8.09 -3.20
C LEU A 103 15.08 7.37 -4.51
N LYS A 104 16.12 6.52 -4.55
CA LYS A 104 16.67 5.98 -5.79
C LYS A 104 16.50 4.46 -5.96
N HIS A 105 16.25 3.74 -4.87
CA HIS A 105 16.18 2.28 -4.90
C HIS A 105 14.82 1.82 -4.43
N TYR A 106 14.15 1.02 -5.25
CA TYR A 106 12.83 0.47 -5.00
C TYR A 106 12.86 -1.05 -4.90
N TYR A 107 12.30 -1.60 -3.84
CA TYR A 107 12.22 -3.03 -3.60
C TYR A 107 10.78 -3.48 -3.61
N LEU A 108 10.43 -4.38 -4.53
CA LEU A 108 9.06 -4.87 -4.74
C LEU A 108 8.62 -5.87 -3.66
N GLN A 109 9.56 -6.63 -3.13
CA GLN A 109 9.24 -7.74 -2.23
C GLN A 109 9.05 -7.24 -0.80
N GLY A 110 7.79 -6.98 -0.42
CA GLY A 110 7.44 -6.56 0.94
C GLY A 110 7.35 -7.71 1.93
N LEU A 111 7.51 -7.39 3.21
CA LEU A 111 7.45 -8.35 4.32
C LEU A 111 6.14 -8.30 5.10
N HIS A 112 5.37 -7.22 4.98
CA HIS A 112 4.37 -6.84 5.97
C HIS A 112 2.93 -7.01 5.51
N GLN A 113 2.60 -6.73 4.26
CA GLN A 113 1.24 -6.74 3.75
C GLN A 113 1.16 -7.43 2.38
N VAL A 114 0.95 -8.74 2.41
CA VAL A 114 0.84 -9.55 1.19
C VAL A 114 -0.45 -9.27 0.44
N VAL A 115 -1.51 -8.91 1.17
CA VAL A 115 -2.82 -8.53 0.64
C VAL A 115 -3.42 -7.47 1.56
N VAL A 116 -3.89 -6.39 0.95
CA VAL A 116 -4.67 -5.34 1.62
C VAL A 116 -5.96 -5.15 0.86
N ASN A 117 -7.02 -4.84 1.56
CA ASN A 117 -8.26 -4.42 0.94
C ASN A 117 -8.75 -3.13 1.58
N ALA A 118 -9.05 -2.14 0.76
CA ALA A 118 -9.76 -0.97 1.22
C ALA A 118 -11.26 -1.26 1.16
N ASP A 119 -11.92 -1.04 2.30
CA ASP A 119 -13.32 -1.35 2.49
C ASP A 119 -14.16 -0.08 2.56
N PHE A 120 -15.39 -0.20 2.12
CA PHE A 120 -16.43 0.78 2.39
C PHE A 120 -17.23 0.34 3.62
N TYR A 121 -17.35 1.22 4.60
CA TYR A 121 -18.10 0.98 5.82
C TYR A 121 -19.32 1.88 5.93
N ILE A 122 -20.44 1.31 6.38
CA ILE A 122 -21.67 2.01 6.67
C ILE A 122 -22.20 1.59 8.03
N THR A 123 -22.76 2.52 8.81
CA THR A 123 -23.37 2.16 10.10
C THR A 123 -24.57 1.25 9.86
N GLY A 124 -24.79 0.28 10.77
CA GLY A 124 -25.96 -0.60 10.70
C GLY A 124 -27.26 0.17 10.70
N LYS A 125 -27.36 1.28 11.49
CA LYS A 125 -28.51 2.18 11.45
C LYS A 125 -28.82 2.67 10.03
N THR A 126 -27.83 3.21 9.32
CA THR A 126 -28.02 3.71 7.94
C THR A 126 -28.36 2.57 7.00
N TYR A 127 -27.62 1.46 7.08
CA TYR A 127 -27.87 0.29 6.23
C TYR A 127 -29.28 -0.29 6.42
N ASN A 128 -29.74 -0.39 7.67
CA ASN A 128 -31.07 -0.94 7.97
C ASN A 128 -32.21 -0.03 7.48
N ALA A 129 -31.99 1.29 7.42
CA ALA A 129 -32.94 2.25 6.86
C ALA A 129 -33.07 2.19 5.32
N MET A 130 -32.11 1.58 4.63
CA MET A 130 -32.13 1.41 3.18
C MET A 130 -33.21 0.43 2.74
N SER A 131 -33.83 0.70 1.60
CA SER A 131 -34.72 -0.24 0.90
C SER A 131 -33.96 -1.49 0.42
N ALA A 132 -34.69 -2.54 0.08
CA ALA A 132 -34.08 -3.75 -0.48
C ALA A 132 -33.34 -3.46 -1.81
N HIS A 133 -33.87 -2.55 -2.61
CA HIS A 133 -33.23 -2.13 -3.86
C HIS A 133 -31.89 -1.43 -3.62
N GLU A 134 -31.84 -0.46 -2.70
CA GLU A 134 -30.60 0.25 -2.37
C GLU A 134 -29.54 -0.69 -1.79
N LYS A 135 -29.92 -1.61 -0.89
CA LYS A 135 -29.01 -2.63 -0.37
C LYS A 135 -28.42 -3.49 -1.49
N LYS A 136 -29.26 -3.92 -2.42
CA LYS A 136 -28.81 -4.73 -3.56
C LYS A 136 -27.91 -3.94 -4.52
N SER A 137 -28.26 -2.69 -4.78
CA SER A 137 -27.45 -1.79 -5.61
C SER A 137 -26.07 -1.55 -5.01
N LEU A 138 -26.00 -1.34 -3.68
CA LEU A 138 -24.74 -1.19 -2.96
C LEU A 138 -23.87 -2.45 -3.06
N GLU A 139 -24.46 -3.63 -2.90
CA GLU A 139 -23.75 -4.92 -3.02
C GLU A 139 -23.19 -5.11 -4.45
N VAL A 140 -23.98 -4.84 -5.48
CA VAL A 140 -23.56 -4.93 -6.88
C VAL A 140 -22.44 -3.94 -7.18
N ALA A 141 -22.58 -2.69 -6.72
CA ALA A 141 -21.56 -1.66 -6.90
C ALA A 141 -20.25 -2.02 -6.21
N ALA A 142 -20.29 -2.57 -4.99
CA ALA A 142 -19.11 -3.02 -4.26
C ALA A 142 -18.39 -4.16 -5.02
N ASN A 143 -19.12 -5.17 -5.49
CA ASN A 143 -18.55 -6.27 -6.26
C ASN A 143 -17.93 -5.81 -7.59
N ALA A 144 -18.60 -4.88 -8.29
CA ALA A 144 -18.09 -4.29 -9.52
C ALA A 144 -16.81 -3.46 -9.26
N SER A 145 -16.80 -2.69 -8.17
CA SER A 145 -15.61 -1.93 -7.75
C SER A 145 -14.44 -2.85 -7.42
N LEU A 146 -14.68 -3.93 -6.70
CA LEU A 146 -13.67 -4.92 -6.34
C LEU A 146 -13.01 -5.52 -7.59
N ALA A 147 -13.81 -5.99 -8.56
CA ALA A 147 -13.30 -6.58 -9.80
C ALA A 147 -12.53 -5.54 -10.64
N LYS A 148 -13.11 -4.35 -10.82
CA LYS A 148 -12.52 -3.27 -11.62
C LYS A 148 -11.20 -2.77 -10.99
N SER A 149 -11.18 -2.54 -9.68
CA SER A 149 -9.99 -2.02 -9.01
C SER A 149 -8.85 -3.02 -9.01
N LEU A 150 -9.13 -4.32 -8.86
CA LEU A 150 -8.10 -5.35 -8.95
C LEU A 150 -7.47 -5.39 -10.35
N SER A 151 -8.29 -5.45 -11.38
CA SER A 151 -7.82 -5.46 -12.79
C SER A 151 -7.01 -4.20 -13.11
N TYR A 152 -7.49 -3.04 -12.69
CA TYR A 152 -6.80 -1.77 -12.88
C TYR A 152 -5.44 -1.74 -12.16
N ARG A 153 -5.38 -2.22 -10.92
CA ARG A 153 -4.13 -2.27 -10.15
C ARG A 153 -3.08 -3.17 -10.78
N ILE A 154 -3.49 -4.36 -11.24
CA ILE A 154 -2.59 -5.29 -11.93
C ILE A 154 -2.02 -4.64 -13.19
N TYR A 155 -2.88 -4.04 -14.00
CA TYR A 155 -2.49 -3.37 -15.25
C TYR A 155 -1.55 -2.17 -15.01
N GLU A 156 -1.93 -1.25 -14.13
CA GLU A 156 -1.16 -0.02 -13.86
C GLU A 156 0.19 -0.30 -13.19
N ASN A 157 0.24 -1.24 -12.26
CA ASN A 157 1.51 -1.61 -11.63
C ASN A 157 2.44 -2.27 -12.64
N GLY A 158 1.92 -3.15 -13.51
CA GLY A 158 2.70 -3.76 -14.59
C GLY A 158 3.26 -2.73 -15.56
N ASN A 159 2.42 -1.82 -16.05
CA ASN A 159 2.85 -0.73 -16.94
C ASN A 159 3.90 0.17 -16.29
N CYS A 160 3.73 0.46 -15.01
CA CYS A 160 4.66 1.29 -14.26
C CYS A 160 6.07 0.68 -14.21
N LEU A 161 6.15 -0.63 -14.00
CA LEU A 161 7.41 -1.37 -13.96
C LEU A 161 8.05 -1.45 -15.36
N LEU A 162 7.28 -1.76 -16.40
CA LEU A 162 7.78 -1.78 -17.79
C LEU A 162 8.32 -0.42 -18.20
N TYR A 163 7.54 0.64 -18.04
CA TYR A 163 7.96 1.99 -18.39
C TYR A 163 9.24 2.43 -17.66
N THR A 164 9.40 2.08 -16.40
CA THR A 164 10.62 2.42 -15.66
C THR A 164 11.82 1.58 -16.05
N SER A 165 11.63 0.37 -16.58
CA SER A 165 12.69 -0.48 -17.12
C SER A 165 13.15 0.03 -18.49
N ASP A 166 12.20 0.30 -19.40
CA ASP A 166 12.51 0.79 -20.75
C ASP A 166 13.23 2.15 -20.71
N ALA A 167 12.78 3.06 -19.85
CA ALA A 167 13.45 4.36 -19.66
C ALA A 167 14.87 4.24 -19.08
N ALA A 168 15.20 3.12 -18.43
CA ALA A 168 16.55 2.86 -17.93
C ALA A 168 17.48 2.31 -19.04
N ASP A 169 16.92 1.63 -20.03
CA ASP A 169 17.67 1.07 -21.17
C ASP A 169 17.93 2.12 -22.26
N GLU A 170 17.10 3.15 -22.37
CA GLU A 170 17.26 4.23 -23.36
C GLU A 170 18.24 5.34 -22.92
N GLU A 171 18.55 5.47 -21.65
CA GLU A 171 19.47 6.47 -21.13
C GLU A 171 20.84 5.89 -20.79
N ASP A 172 21.70 5.72 -21.79
CA ASP A 172 23.14 5.41 -21.65
C ASP A 172 23.93 6.49 -20.86
N SER A 173 23.28 7.52 -20.36
CA SER A 173 23.92 8.65 -19.68
C SER A 173 23.38 9.01 -18.30
N VAL A 174 22.32 8.38 -17.82
CA VAL A 174 21.82 8.57 -16.45
C VAL A 174 22.06 7.28 -15.70
N ASP A 175 23.11 7.27 -14.91
CA ASP A 175 23.30 6.29 -13.82
C ASP A 175 22.13 6.44 -12.83
N LEU A 176 20.99 5.92 -13.20
CA LEU A 176 19.84 5.71 -12.32
C LEU A 176 20.14 4.56 -11.35
N GLY A 177 21.43 4.50 -10.93
CA GLY A 177 21.97 3.64 -9.90
C GLY A 177 21.33 2.28 -9.90
N GLY A 178 21.75 1.42 -10.83
CA GLY A 178 21.46 -0.01 -10.90
C GLY A 178 20.10 -0.38 -10.35
N ARG A 179 19.02 -0.06 -11.07
CA ARG A 179 17.68 -0.49 -10.71
C ARG A 179 17.57 -2.00 -10.79
N ARG A 180 18.11 -2.68 -9.84
CA ARG A 180 17.72 -4.07 -9.63
C ARG A 180 16.37 -4.03 -8.92
N ILE A 181 15.32 -4.29 -9.69
CA ILE A 181 14.08 -4.83 -9.18
C ILE A 181 14.46 -6.22 -8.66
N ILE A 182 14.62 -6.34 -7.37
CA ILE A 182 14.91 -7.62 -6.71
C ILE A 182 13.63 -8.13 -6.08
#